data_8cf83390b6e29180d39c7a332e06e169
#
_entry.id   8cf83390b6e29180d39c7a332e06e169
#
_cell.length_a   1.000
_cell.length_b   1.000
_cell.length_c   1.000
_cell.angle_alpha   90.00
_cell.angle_beta   90.00
_cell.angle_gamma   90.00
#
_symmetry.space_group_name_H-M   'P 1'
#
loop_
_entity.id
_entity.type
_entity.pdbx_description
1 polymer ?
#
loop_
_entity_poly.entity_id
_entity_poly.type
_entity_poly.pdbx_seq_one_letter_code
_entity_poly.pdbx_strand_id
1 'polypeptide(L)'
;MLGGVLKKFLLILLVVVVYQSWGKIERVFNPSQVVSEQTRATANVVLYTTEWCGYCKLTRRFLDQKGIAYKEFDIEKDSEARKAYEALGGRGIPIIDVNGTLIRGYDPDQVLAALK
;
A
#
# COMPACT_ATOMS: atom_id res chain seq x y z
N MET A 1 -46.03 26.69 -1.72
CA MET A 1 -45.79 25.66 -2.75
C MET A 1 -44.37 25.61 -3.27
N LEU A 2 -43.69 26.73 -3.40
CA LEU A 2 -42.24 26.75 -3.67
C LEU A 2 -41.43 26.09 -2.56
N GLY A 3 -41.86 26.07 -1.32
CA GLY A 3 -41.16 25.46 -0.21
C GLY A 3 -41.05 23.93 -0.27
N GLY A 4 -42.05 23.24 -0.87
CA GLY A 4 -42.02 21.79 -1.01
C GLY A 4 -41.02 21.31 -2.08
N VAL A 5 -40.92 22.04 -3.18
CA VAL A 5 -39.94 21.79 -4.24
C VAL A 5 -38.54 22.13 -3.77
N LEU A 6 -38.39 23.22 -3.03
CA LEU A 6 -37.10 23.63 -2.45
C LEU A 6 -36.59 22.60 -1.45
N LYS A 7 -37.42 22.03 -0.59
CA LYS A 7 -37.09 20.97 0.36
C LYS A 7 -36.63 19.70 -0.36
N LYS A 8 -37.32 19.32 -1.43
CA LYS A 8 -36.92 18.18 -2.27
C LYS A 8 -35.57 18.41 -2.94
N PHE A 9 -35.35 19.60 -3.46
CA PHE A 9 -34.08 20.00 -4.05
C PHE A 9 -32.94 19.98 -3.06
N LEU A 10 -33.17 20.48 -1.85
CA LEU A 10 -32.18 20.46 -0.76
C LEU A 10 -31.85 19.03 -0.33
N LEU A 11 -32.83 18.14 -0.26
CA LEU A 11 -32.61 16.72 0.05
C LEU A 11 -31.81 16.03 -1.03
N ILE A 12 -32.09 16.27 -2.29
CA ILE A 12 -31.35 15.73 -3.43
C ILE A 12 -29.91 16.22 -3.41
N LEU A 13 -29.67 17.51 -3.18
CA LEU A 13 -28.35 18.10 -3.05
C LEU A 13 -27.57 17.49 -1.89
N LEU A 14 -28.22 17.29 -0.75
CA LEU A 14 -27.62 16.64 0.43
C LEU A 14 -27.18 15.21 0.10
N VAL A 15 -28.04 14.44 -0.54
CA VAL A 15 -27.75 13.06 -0.95
C VAL A 15 -26.58 13.02 -1.94
N VAL A 16 -26.56 13.92 -2.91
CA VAL A 16 -25.47 14.01 -3.90
C VAL A 16 -24.15 14.39 -3.24
N VAL A 17 -24.15 15.34 -2.30
CA VAL A 17 -22.96 15.75 -1.58
C VAL A 17 -22.44 14.61 -0.71
N VAL A 18 -23.32 13.90 0.00
CA VAL A 18 -22.95 12.74 0.81
C VAL A 18 -22.37 11.63 -0.07
N TYR A 19 -22.99 11.37 -1.21
CA TYR A 19 -22.51 10.36 -2.17
C TYR A 19 -21.13 10.70 -2.72
N GLN A 20 -20.90 11.96 -3.10
CA GLN A 20 -19.59 12.41 -3.60
C GLN A 20 -18.51 12.42 -2.52
N SER A 21 -18.89 12.66 -1.28
CA SER A 21 -17.98 12.72 -0.13
C SER A 21 -17.75 11.37 0.54
N TRP A 22 -18.45 10.33 0.10
CA TRP A 22 -18.38 9.00 0.74
C TRP A 22 -16.96 8.45 0.79
N GLY A 23 -16.21 8.55 -0.30
CA GLY A 23 -14.82 8.12 -0.36
C GLY A 23 -13.89 8.88 0.58
N LYS A 24 -14.20 10.14 0.87
CA LYS A 24 -13.45 10.94 1.86
C LYS A 24 -13.76 10.53 3.28
N ILE A 25 -14.99 10.12 3.53
CA ILE A 25 -15.44 9.66 4.86
C ILE A 25 -14.79 8.33 5.21
N GLU A 26 -14.68 7.40 4.28
CA GLU A 26 -13.97 6.12 4.50
C GLU A 26 -12.51 6.33 4.88
N ARG A 27 -11.84 7.31 4.28
CA ARG A 27 -10.46 7.64 4.62
C ARG A 27 -10.30 8.14 6.04
N VAL A 28 -11.30 8.85 6.56
CA VAL A 28 -11.29 9.38 7.94
C VAL A 28 -11.50 8.26 8.94
N PHE A 29 -12.35 7.27 8.62
CA PHE A 29 -12.66 6.16 9.52
C PHE A 29 -11.61 5.04 9.50
N ASN A 30 -10.78 4.95 8.45
CA ASN A 30 -9.72 3.97 8.34
C ASN A 30 -8.35 4.64 8.13
N PRO A 31 -7.85 5.38 9.13
CA PRO A 31 -6.57 6.10 8.98
C PRO A 31 -5.37 5.16 8.78
N SER A 32 -5.51 3.89 9.12
CA SER A 32 -4.45 2.90 8.94
C SER A 32 -4.16 2.56 7.47
N GLN A 33 -5.06 2.91 6.57
CA GLN A 33 -4.89 2.64 5.13
C GLN A 33 -4.55 3.87 4.30
N VAL A 34 -4.52 5.04 4.93
CA VAL A 34 -4.22 6.28 4.21
C VAL A 34 -2.73 6.56 4.27
N VAL A 35 -2.02 5.97 3.35
CA VAL A 35 -0.65 6.40 3.05
C VAL A 35 -0.76 7.51 2.01
N SER A 36 -0.18 8.68 2.27
CA SER A 36 -0.20 9.77 1.30
C SER A 36 0.50 9.33 0.02
N GLU A 37 -0.01 9.78 -1.11
CA GLU A 37 0.58 9.48 -2.42
C GLU A 37 2.05 9.89 -2.49
N GLN A 38 2.37 10.99 -1.87
CA GLN A 38 3.75 11.48 -1.76
C GLN A 38 4.64 10.54 -0.95
N THR A 39 4.14 9.99 0.15
CA THR A 39 4.86 9.01 0.96
C THR A 39 5.13 7.73 0.16
N ARG A 40 4.17 7.29 -0.64
CA ARG A 40 4.34 6.12 -1.52
C ARG A 40 5.42 6.33 -2.57
N ALA A 41 5.47 7.52 -3.16
CA ALA A 41 6.44 7.87 -4.20
C ALA A 41 7.86 8.05 -3.66
N THR A 42 8.00 8.53 -2.41
CA THR A 42 9.30 8.83 -1.79
C THR A 42 9.81 7.72 -0.87
N ALA A 43 8.98 6.73 -0.54
CA ALA A 43 9.37 5.62 0.31
C ALA A 43 10.47 4.78 -0.34
N ASN A 44 11.48 4.43 0.45
CA ASN A 44 12.54 3.51 0.01
C ASN A 44 12.12 2.08 0.35
N VAL A 45 11.52 1.42 -0.63
CA VAL A 45 11.06 0.03 -0.50
C VAL A 45 11.95 -0.87 -1.34
N VAL A 46 12.55 -1.86 -0.69
CA VAL A 46 13.38 -2.86 -1.33
C VAL A 46 12.77 -4.24 -1.10
N LEU A 47 12.62 -5.00 -2.17
CA LEU A 47 12.00 -6.31 -2.16
C LEU A 47 13.02 -7.37 -2.57
N TYR A 48 13.27 -8.33 -1.69
CA TYR A 48 14.13 -9.48 -1.98
C TYR A 48 13.26 -10.69 -2.32
N THR A 49 13.44 -11.21 -3.52
CA THR A 49 12.56 -12.23 -4.10
C THR A 49 13.33 -13.33 -4.82
N THR A 50 12.56 -14.32 -5.28
CA THR A 50 12.99 -15.29 -6.31
C THR A 50 11.91 -15.38 -7.39
N GLU A 51 12.24 -15.93 -8.55
CA GLU A 51 11.27 -16.03 -9.66
C GLU A 51 10.12 -17.00 -9.37
N TRP A 52 10.41 -18.08 -8.64
CA TRP A 52 9.46 -19.15 -8.37
C TRP A 52 8.55 -18.88 -7.16
N CYS A 53 8.75 -17.81 -6.44
CA CYS A 53 8.05 -17.51 -5.18
C CYS A 53 6.64 -16.97 -5.43
N GLY A 54 5.62 -17.70 -5.01
CA GLY A 54 4.22 -17.29 -5.15
C GLY A 54 3.87 -16.08 -4.30
N TYR A 55 4.36 -16.01 -3.06
CA TYR A 55 4.15 -14.87 -2.17
C TYR A 55 4.87 -13.61 -2.66
N CYS A 56 5.98 -13.76 -3.35
CA CYS A 56 6.66 -12.64 -4.00
C CYS A 56 5.79 -12.02 -5.10
N LYS A 57 5.10 -12.84 -5.88
CA LYS A 57 4.13 -12.38 -6.89
C LYS A 57 2.98 -11.61 -6.27
N LEU A 58 2.43 -12.11 -5.15
CA LEU A 58 1.37 -11.43 -4.42
C LEU A 58 1.84 -10.08 -3.86
N THR A 59 3.05 -10.03 -3.35
CA THR A 59 3.66 -8.80 -2.83
C THR A 59 3.86 -7.77 -3.93
N ARG A 60 4.39 -8.16 -5.09
CA ARG A 60 4.54 -7.26 -6.24
C ARG A 60 3.20 -6.70 -6.68
N ARG A 61 2.20 -7.57 -6.82
CA ARG A 61 0.85 -7.17 -7.20
C ARG A 61 0.25 -6.18 -6.21
N PHE A 62 0.43 -6.42 -4.92
CA PHE A 62 -0.02 -5.52 -3.87
C PHE A 62 0.64 -4.15 -3.97
N LEU A 63 1.97 -4.09 -4.10
CA LEU A 63 2.71 -2.84 -4.22
C LEU A 63 2.30 -2.06 -5.47
N ASP A 64 2.11 -2.76 -6.60
CA ASP A 64 1.67 -2.15 -7.86
C ASP A 64 0.25 -1.59 -7.73
N GLN A 65 -0.67 -2.34 -7.12
CA GLN A 65 -2.06 -1.89 -6.92
C GLN A 65 -2.16 -0.67 -6.01
N LYS A 66 -1.27 -0.56 -5.04
CA LYS A 66 -1.23 0.58 -4.11
C LYS A 66 -0.39 1.75 -4.62
N GLY A 67 0.22 1.61 -5.79
CA GLY A 67 1.08 2.65 -6.36
C GLY A 67 2.35 2.91 -5.56
N ILE A 68 2.85 1.89 -4.85
CA ILE A 68 4.07 1.99 -4.06
C ILE A 68 5.26 1.65 -4.95
N ALA A 69 6.18 2.60 -5.11
CA ALA A 69 7.42 2.37 -5.84
C ALA A 69 8.35 1.48 -5.02
N TYR A 70 8.99 0.51 -5.67
CA TYR A 70 9.92 -0.40 -5.02
C TYR A 70 11.04 -0.83 -5.96
N LYS A 71 12.15 -1.26 -5.38
CA LYS A 71 13.24 -1.92 -6.08
C LYS A 71 13.18 -3.40 -5.74
N GLU A 72 13.25 -4.25 -6.75
CA GLU A 72 13.23 -5.70 -6.57
C GLU A 72 14.59 -6.28 -6.91
N PHE A 73 15.08 -7.16 -6.04
CA PHE A 73 16.32 -7.89 -6.26
C PHE A 73 16.06 -9.39 -6.17
N ASP A 74 16.49 -10.12 -7.18
CA ASP A 74 16.44 -11.57 -7.20
C ASP A 74 17.70 -12.10 -6.50
N ILE A 75 17.53 -12.73 -5.36
CA ILE A 75 18.64 -13.23 -4.54
C ILE A 75 19.35 -14.46 -5.13
N GLU A 76 18.76 -15.08 -6.14
CA GLU A 76 19.39 -16.20 -6.85
C GLU A 76 20.24 -15.73 -8.02
N LYS A 77 19.87 -14.59 -8.63
CA LYS A 77 20.57 -14.03 -9.81
C LYS A 77 21.59 -12.96 -9.49
N ASP A 78 21.42 -12.28 -8.34
CA ASP A 78 22.25 -11.16 -7.92
C ASP A 78 23.00 -11.53 -6.64
N SER A 79 24.32 -11.71 -6.74
CA SER A 79 25.18 -12.11 -5.62
C SER A 79 25.27 -11.02 -4.53
N GLU A 80 25.25 -9.75 -4.92
CA GLU A 80 25.26 -8.64 -3.95
C GLU A 80 23.94 -8.55 -3.20
N ALA A 81 22.83 -8.76 -3.89
CA ALA A 81 21.51 -8.83 -3.28
C ALA A 81 21.41 -10.00 -2.30
N ARG A 82 21.99 -11.15 -2.64
CA ARG A 82 22.03 -12.29 -1.74
C ARG A 82 22.82 -12.01 -0.47
N LYS A 83 23.95 -11.33 -0.60
CA LYS A 83 24.75 -10.91 0.56
C LYS A 83 23.96 -9.96 1.47
N ALA A 84 23.28 -8.99 0.88
CA ALA A 84 22.42 -8.07 1.62
C ALA A 84 21.28 -8.81 2.31
N TYR A 85 20.63 -9.74 1.63
CA TYR A 85 19.58 -10.61 2.17
C TYR A 85 20.07 -11.42 3.37
N GLU A 86 21.25 -12.05 3.26
CA GLU A 86 21.86 -12.82 4.35
C GLU A 86 22.21 -11.93 5.54
N ALA A 87 22.71 -10.73 5.30
CA ALA A 87 23.00 -9.75 6.36
C ALA A 87 21.74 -9.31 7.12
N LEU A 88 20.59 -9.36 6.48
CA LEU A 88 19.30 -9.08 7.10
C LEU A 88 18.69 -10.26 7.86
N GLY A 89 19.42 -11.37 7.95
CA GLY A 89 18.98 -12.58 8.63
C GLY A 89 18.51 -13.70 7.72
N GLY A 90 18.37 -13.48 6.42
CA GLY A 90 18.24 -14.49 5.35
C GLY A 90 17.26 -15.64 5.56
N ARG A 91 16.11 -15.41 6.18
CA ARG A 91 15.13 -16.46 6.45
C ARG A 91 13.84 -16.20 5.67
N GLY A 92 13.58 -17.06 4.69
CA GLY A 92 12.35 -17.00 3.92
C GLY A 92 12.32 -15.85 2.92
N ILE A 93 11.36 -15.89 2.05
CA ILE A 93 11.07 -14.88 1.03
C ILE A 93 9.55 -14.70 0.92
N PRO A 94 9.04 -13.51 0.53
CA PRO A 94 9.80 -12.30 0.30
C PRO A 94 10.27 -11.63 1.60
N ILE A 95 11.35 -10.86 1.52
CA ILE A 95 11.71 -9.89 2.56
C ILE A 95 11.52 -8.51 1.96
N ILE A 96 10.81 -7.66 2.69
CA ILE A 96 10.50 -6.29 2.28
C ILE A 96 11.15 -5.34 3.28
N ASP A 97 12.02 -4.48 2.78
CA ASP A 97 12.60 -3.40 3.57
C ASP A 97 11.88 -2.11 3.24
N VAL A 98 11.12 -1.60 4.19
CA VAL A 98 10.38 -0.34 4.05
C VAL A 98 11.04 0.70 4.94
N ASN A 99 11.84 1.59 4.36
CA ASN A 99 12.55 2.64 5.07
C ASN A 99 13.34 2.14 6.31
N GLY A 100 13.94 0.95 6.21
CA GLY A 100 14.67 0.32 7.30
C GLY A 100 13.85 -0.64 8.17
N THR A 101 12.55 -0.70 8.01
CA THR A 101 11.69 -1.67 8.70
C THR A 101 11.57 -2.94 7.87
N LEU A 102 11.99 -4.08 8.43
CA LEU A 102 11.95 -5.36 7.76
C LEU A 102 10.61 -6.06 7.97
N ILE A 103 10.01 -6.48 6.87
CA ILE A 103 8.78 -7.27 6.87
C ILE A 103 9.10 -8.61 6.22
N ARG A 104 8.80 -9.67 6.92
CA ARG A 104 9.07 -11.03 6.44
C ARG A 104 7.78 -11.67 5.96
N GLY A 105 7.79 -12.09 4.71
CA GLY A 105 6.62 -12.70 4.08
C GLY A 105 5.65 -11.66 3.52
N TYR A 106 4.52 -12.15 3.02
CA TYR A 106 3.47 -11.32 2.46
C TYR A 106 2.58 -10.80 3.59
N ASP A 107 2.74 -9.52 3.93
CA ASP A 107 1.95 -8.88 4.99
C ASP A 107 1.63 -7.44 4.60
N PRO A 108 0.52 -7.22 3.87
CA PRO A 108 0.11 -5.88 3.44
C PRO A 108 -0.08 -4.88 4.55
N ASP A 109 -0.63 -5.32 5.68
CA ASP A 109 -0.90 -4.43 6.82
C ASP A 109 0.38 -3.89 7.44
N GLN A 110 1.41 -4.72 7.59
CA GLN A 110 2.71 -4.29 8.09
C GLN A 110 3.42 -3.36 7.11
N VAL A 111 3.30 -3.61 5.81
CA VAL A 111 3.87 -2.73 4.78
C VAL A 111 3.25 -1.34 4.88
N LEU A 112 1.93 -1.27 4.94
CA LEU A 112 1.21 0.01 5.05
C LEU A 112 1.54 0.74 6.36
N ALA A 113 1.65 0.00 7.46
CA ALA A 113 2.04 0.57 8.75
C ALA A 113 3.46 1.14 8.74
N ALA A 114 4.38 0.48 8.06
CA ALA A 114 5.78 0.93 7.95
C ALA A 114 5.95 2.16 7.05
N LEU A 115 5.00 2.40 6.15
CA LEU A 115 5.01 3.58 5.26
C LEU A 115 4.49 4.85 5.93
N LYS A 116 3.87 4.74 7.09
CA LYS A 116 3.32 5.91 7.79
C LYS A 116 4.42 6.80 8.43
#